data_02b0c5aff68bc8229b167bc57d02e18e
#
_entry.id   02b0c5aff68bc8229b167bc57d02e18e
#
_cell.length_a   1.000
_cell.length_b   1.000
_cell.length_c   1.000
_cell.angle_alpha   90.00
_cell.angle_beta   90.00
_cell.angle_gamma   90.00
#
_symmetry.space_group_name_H-M   'P 1'
#
loop_
_entity.id
_entity.type
_entity.pdbx_description
1 polymer ?
#
loop_
_entity_poly.entity_id
_entity_poly.type
_entity_poly.pdbx_seq_one_letter_code
_entity_poly.pdbx_strand_id
1 'polypeptide(L)'
;MCDLDQFSPLIGLSDNYCGERHNMREEYSRAIKMAGGIPVIIPFTLDSKLIALTVSRLDGVLRIGGDDIHASHFNQAMSPLADAPYPDRDIFDLALIKECARVKKPTFGICRGMQCMAVAFGGSLVQDLGSEMGTQFERHRKELDGAHRVDFQNSAFYKDSFVTNTHHHQAVKQVGQGWKITGLSEDGIIEAIEAIDYPMWGVQFHPERMNTHEINPSTGMAWPHDTAPAVSIFEQFINLCKK
;
A
#
# COMPACT_ATOMS: atom_id res chain seq x y z
N MET A 1 18.89 -3.65 15.31
CA MET A 1 19.20 -4.08 13.92
C MET A 1 18.75 -5.53 13.83
N CYS A 2 17.86 -5.85 12.89
CA CYS A 2 17.52 -7.26 12.64
C CYS A 2 18.73 -7.91 11.95
N ASP A 3 19.16 -9.09 12.43
CA ASP A 3 20.26 -9.82 11.81
C ASP A 3 19.78 -10.39 10.48
N LEU A 4 20.27 -9.82 9.37
CA LEU A 4 20.07 -10.37 8.04
C LEU A 4 20.95 -11.60 7.87
N ASP A 5 20.36 -12.68 7.40
CA ASP A 5 21.07 -13.94 7.11
C ASP A 5 20.80 -14.40 5.66
N GLN A 6 21.39 -15.54 5.27
CA GLN A 6 21.21 -16.09 3.93
C GLN A 6 19.79 -16.53 3.59
N PHE A 7 18.89 -16.55 4.58
CA PHE A 7 17.47 -16.90 4.44
C PHE A 7 16.56 -15.66 4.47
N SER A 8 17.12 -14.45 4.56
CA SER A 8 16.34 -13.22 4.51
C SER A 8 15.64 -13.08 3.16
N PRO A 9 14.29 -12.93 3.12
CA PRO A 9 13.57 -12.93 1.85
C PRO A 9 13.86 -11.68 1.02
N LEU A 10 13.91 -11.86 -0.30
CA LEU A 10 14.12 -10.80 -1.29
C LEU A 10 12.77 -10.14 -1.63
N ILE A 11 12.61 -8.90 -1.22
CA ILE A 11 11.36 -8.15 -1.36
C ILE A 11 11.48 -7.10 -2.46
N GLY A 12 10.70 -7.27 -3.51
CA GLY A 12 10.59 -6.27 -4.58
C GLY A 12 9.74 -5.09 -4.14
N LEU A 13 10.28 -3.88 -4.22
CA LEU A 13 9.57 -2.64 -3.99
C LEU A 13 9.22 -2.03 -5.35
N SER A 14 7.92 -1.81 -5.61
CA SER A 14 7.55 -0.99 -6.76
C SER A 14 7.99 0.45 -6.52
N ASP A 15 8.12 1.18 -7.57
CA ASP A 15 8.67 2.52 -7.56
C ASP A 15 7.63 3.56 -7.99
N ASN A 16 7.80 4.79 -7.57
CA ASN A 16 7.04 5.93 -8.08
C ASN A 16 7.73 6.45 -9.36
N TYR A 17 7.48 5.74 -10.47
CA TYR A 17 7.98 6.14 -11.78
C TYR A 17 7.19 7.34 -12.32
N CYS A 18 7.89 8.42 -12.66
CA CYS A 18 7.32 9.65 -13.20
C CYS A 18 7.93 10.02 -14.58
N GLY A 19 8.05 9.04 -15.47
CA GLY A 19 8.49 9.20 -16.85
C GLY A 19 10.00 9.26 -17.05
N GLU A 20 10.75 9.94 -16.19
CA GLU A 20 12.20 10.08 -16.32
C GLU A 20 12.97 9.71 -15.04
N ARG A 21 12.26 9.58 -13.93
CA ARG A 21 12.88 9.38 -12.61
C ARG A 21 12.16 8.31 -11.83
N HIS A 22 12.96 7.56 -11.10
CA HIS A 22 12.53 6.66 -10.06
C HIS A 22 12.56 7.40 -8.73
N ASN A 23 11.45 7.44 -8.03
CA ASN A 23 11.33 8.13 -6.75
C ASN A 23 10.66 7.24 -5.71
N MET A 24 11.42 6.83 -4.72
CA MET A 24 10.91 6.04 -3.60
C MET A 24 11.41 6.65 -2.29
N ARG A 25 10.51 6.83 -1.34
CA ARG A 25 10.89 7.27 0.02
C ARG A 25 11.64 6.14 0.73
N GLU A 26 12.67 6.51 1.46
CA GLU A 26 13.54 5.53 2.16
C GLU A 26 12.79 4.73 3.22
N GLU A 27 11.71 5.26 3.78
CA GLU A 27 10.92 4.62 4.84
C GLU A 27 10.43 3.24 4.43
N TYR A 28 10.06 3.02 3.16
CA TYR A 28 9.66 1.70 2.66
C TYR A 28 10.80 0.68 2.74
N SER A 29 11.98 1.03 2.24
CA SER A 29 13.14 0.13 2.29
C SER A 29 13.62 -0.09 3.73
N ARG A 30 13.54 0.93 4.58
CA ARG A 30 13.88 0.84 5.99
C ARG A 30 12.94 -0.12 6.72
N ALA A 31 11.63 -0.02 6.51
CA ALA A 31 10.64 -0.91 7.13
C ALA A 31 10.88 -2.39 6.78
N ILE A 32 11.18 -2.69 5.51
CA ILE A 32 11.53 -4.04 5.07
C ILE A 32 12.82 -4.53 5.74
N LYS A 33 13.88 -3.70 5.78
CA LYS A 33 15.16 -4.05 6.44
C LYS A 33 14.97 -4.32 7.93
N MET A 34 14.19 -3.49 8.61
CA MET A 34 13.92 -3.65 10.04
C MET A 34 13.15 -4.94 10.34
N ALA A 35 12.28 -5.37 9.45
CA ALA A 35 11.55 -6.62 9.56
C ALA A 35 12.36 -7.88 9.13
N GLY A 36 13.59 -7.70 8.66
CA GLY A 36 14.50 -8.80 8.29
C GLY A 36 14.43 -9.22 6.82
N GLY A 37 13.87 -8.40 5.94
CA GLY A 37 13.86 -8.61 4.49
C GLY A 37 14.96 -7.84 3.76
N ILE A 38 15.28 -8.25 2.54
CA ILE A 38 16.21 -7.58 1.63
C ILE A 38 15.41 -6.80 0.59
N PRO A 39 15.33 -5.45 0.68
CA PRO A 39 14.58 -4.66 -0.28
C PRO A 39 15.36 -4.49 -1.59
N VAL A 40 14.67 -4.69 -2.72
CA VAL A 40 15.19 -4.41 -4.07
C VAL A 40 14.15 -3.62 -4.86
N ILE A 41 14.58 -2.64 -5.62
CA ILE A 41 13.68 -1.86 -6.48
C ILE A 41 13.34 -2.70 -7.71
N ILE A 42 12.06 -2.80 -8.04
CA ILE A 42 11.58 -3.40 -9.28
C ILE A 42 11.68 -2.33 -10.37
N PRO A 43 12.53 -2.51 -11.40
CA PRO A 43 12.61 -1.55 -12.49
C PRO A 43 11.27 -1.46 -13.22
N PHE A 44 10.89 -0.24 -13.60
CA PHE A 44 9.72 -0.02 -14.44
C PHE A 44 9.88 -0.70 -15.80
N THR A 45 8.83 -1.38 -16.25
CA THR A 45 8.77 -1.99 -17.57
C THR A 45 7.31 -2.26 -18.00
N LEU A 46 7.03 -2.17 -19.29
CA LEU A 46 5.77 -2.60 -19.87
C LEU A 46 5.86 -4.01 -20.49
N ASP A 47 7.03 -4.64 -20.45
CA ASP A 47 7.21 -6.02 -20.93
C ASP A 47 6.68 -7.02 -19.89
N SER A 48 5.56 -7.65 -20.21
CA SER A 48 4.91 -8.64 -19.34
C SER A 48 5.79 -9.87 -19.04
N LYS A 49 6.70 -10.26 -19.96
CA LYS A 49 7.63 -11.36 -19.74
C LYS A 49 8.68 -10.97 -18.70
N LEU A 50 9.18 -9.73 -18.77
CA LEU A 50 10.13 -9.22 -17.80
C LEU A 50 9.47 -9.07 -16.42
N ILE A 51 8.22 -8.61 -16.34
CA ILE A 51 7.44 -8.58 -15.09
C ILE A 51 7.36 -10.00 -14.50
N ALA A 52 6.96 -10.99 -15.29
CA ALA A 52 6.83 -12.36 -14.82
C ALA A 52 8.17 -12.97 -14.34
N LEU A 53 9.26 -12.74 -15.08
CA LEU A 53 10.60 -13.18 -14.68
C LEU A 53 11.05 -12.49 -13.39
N THR A 54 10.82 -11.20 -13.24
CA THR A 54 11.14 -10.45 -12.02
C THR A 54 10.39 -11.00 -10.83
N VAL A 55 9.06 -11.12 -10.92
CA VAL A 55 8.21 -11.68 -9.85
C VAL A 55 8.64 -13.10 -9.46
N SER A 56 9.09 -13.91 -10.42
CA SER A 56 9.55 -15.27 -10.14
C SER A 56 10.80 -15.34 -9.26
N ARG A 57 11.63 -14.29 -9.27
CA ARG A 57 12.89 -14.19 -8.51
C ARG A 57 12.74 -13.56 -7.12
N LEU A 58 11.60 -12.98 -6.84
CA LEU A 58 11.29 -12.34 -5.57
C LEU A 58 10.59 -13.32 -4.62
N ASP A 59 10.75 -13.13 -3.32
CA ASP A 59 10.01 -13.86 -2.30
C ASP A 59 8.71 -13.14 -1.91
N GLY A 60 8.67 -11.83 -2.05
CA GLY A 60 7.47 -10.99 -1.85
C GLY A 60 7.55 -9.69 -2.63
N VAL A 61 6.42 -8.96 -2.70
CA VAL A 61 6.32 -7.66 -3.36
C VAL A 61 5.63 -6.66 -2.45
N LEU A 62 6.28 -5.51 -2.21
CA LEU A 62 5.68 -4.36 -1.56
C LEU A 62 5.25 -3.34 -2.63
N ARG A 63 3.96 -3.01 -2.66
CA ARG A 63 3.39 -1.97 -3.51
C ARG A 63 3.32 -0.66 -2.72
N ILE A 64 4.11 0.32 -3.12
CA ILE A 64 4.20 1.59 -2.39
C ILE A 64 3.07 2.56 -2.75
N GLY A 65 2.95 3.64 -1.96
CA GLY A 65 2.08 4.78 -2.23
C GLY A 65 2.52 5.62 -3.44
N GLY A 66 1.81 6.70 -3.71
CA GLY A 66 2.12 7.62 -4.79
C GLY A 66 0.89 8.33 -5.34
N ASP A 67 1.06 8.99 -6.49
CA ASP A 67 0.04 9.79 -7.15
C ASP A 67 -1.18 8.98 -7.60
N ASP A 68 -2.24 9.64 -8.02
CA ASP A 68 -3.53 9.04 -8.33
C ASP A 68 -3.48 8.03 -9.49
N ILE A 69 -4.45 7.11 -9.49
CA ILE A 69 -4.67 6.15 -10.56
C ILE A 69 -5.65 6.78 -11.56
N HIS A 70 -5.37 6.67 -12.86
CA HIS A 70 -6.25 7.19 -13.89
C HIS A 70 -7.63 6.52 -13.84
N ALA A 71 -8.69 7.33 -13.78
CA ALA A 71 -10.06 6.88 -13.53
C ALA A 71 -10.62 5.94 -14.61
N SER A 72 -10.05 5.93 -15.82
CA SER A 72 -10.42 4.95 -16.87
C SER A 72 -10.20 3.49 -16.45
N HIS A 73 -9.28 3.22 -15.53
CA HIS A 73 -9.02 1.86 -15.04
C HIS A 73 -10.16 1.30 -14.18
N PHE A 74 -11.05 2.16 -13.68
CA PHE A 74 -12.27 1.78 -12.97
C PHE A 74 -13.55 2.39 -13.59
N ASN A 75 -13.51 2.64 -14.91
CA ASN A 75 -14.63 3.06 -15.75
C ASN A 75 -15.32 4.37 -15.31
N GLN A 76 -14.55 5.34 -14.86
CA GLN A 76 -15.03 6.67 -14.49
C GLN A 76 -14.36 7.76 -15.33
N ALA A 77 -15.01 8.93 -15.42
CA ALA A 77 -14.37 10.15 -15.87
C ALA A 77 -13.39 10.66 -14.81
N MET A 78 -12.27 11.26 -15.24
CA MET A 78 -11.28 11.82 -14.33
C MET A 78 -11.85 13.02 -13.59
N SER A 79 -11.72 13.04 -12.27
CA SER A 79 -12.05 14.22 -11.47
C SER A 79 -11.07 15.36 -11.75
N PRO A 80 -11.53 16.63 -11.84
CA PRO A 80 -10.63 17.76 -11.96
C PRO A 80 -9.79 18.02 -10.71
N LEU A 81 -10.10 17.33 -9.60
CA LEU A 81 -9.38 17.41 -8.32
C LEU A 81 -8.37 16.26 -8.14
N ALA A 82 -8.33 15.32 -9.08
CA ALA A 82 -7.35 14.24 -9.05
C ALA A 82 -5.96 14.77 -9.45
N ASP A 83 -4.92 14.23 -8.81
CA ASP A 83 -3.54 14.50 -9.20
C ASP A 83 -3.27 13.90 -10.59
N ALA A 84 -2.33 14.48 -11.32
CA ALA A 84 -2.01 14.05 -12.68
C ALA A 84 -1.45 12.62 -12.67
N PRO A 85 -2.16 11.62 -13.22
CA PRO A 85 -1.70 10.24 -13.22
C PRO A 85 -0.61 10.02 -14.26
N TYR A 86 0.21 8.99 -14.02
CA TYR A 86 1.15 8.47 -15.01
C TYR A 86 0.59 7.18 -15.62
N PRO A 87 0.01 7.21 -16.83
CA PRO A 87 -0.69 6.06 -17.42
C PRO A 87 0.18 4.80 -17.54
N ASP A 88 1.45 4.96 -17.92
CA ASP A 88 2.37 3.84 -18.04
C ASP A 88 2.65 3.19 -16.67
N ARG A 89 2.74 4.00 -15.61
CA ARG A 89 2.86 3.48 -14.25
C ARG A 89 1.62 2.68 -13.85
N ASP A 90 0.43 3.16 -14.16
CA ASP A 90 -0.80 2.43 -13.89
C ASP A 90 -0.80 1.07 -14.59
N ILE A 91 -0.45 1.04 -15.88
CA ILE A 91 -0.36 -0.20 -16.65
C ILE A 91 0.63 -1.19 -16.01
N PHE A 92 1.83 -0.72 -15.66
CA PHE A 92 2.83 -1.53 -14.98
C PHE A 92 2.32 -2.05 -13.64
N ASP A 93 1.76 -1.17 -12.82
CA ASP A 93 1.32 -1.50 -11.47
C ASP A 93 0.20 -2.56 -11.47
N LEU A 94 -0.79 -2.40 -12.34
CA LEU A 94 -1.87 -3.36 -12.49
C LEU A 94 -1.39 -4.71 -13.05
N ALA A 95 -0.45 -4.69 -14.00
CA ALA A 95 0.15 -5.91 -14.54
C ALA A 95 0.97 -6.66 -13.47
N LEU A 96 1.77 -5.94 -12.69
CA LEU A 96 2.57 -6.51 -11.61
C LEU A 96 1.68 -7.18 -10.54
N ILE A 97 0.59 -6.52 -10.13
CA ILE A 97 -0.37 -7.07 -9.16
C ILE A 97 -1.03 -8.34 -9.69
N LYS A 98 -1.47 -8.33 -10.96
CA LYS A 98 -2.09 -9.51 -11.59
C LYS A 98 -1.12 -10.67 -11.69
N GLU A 99 0.15 -10.41 -12.00
CA GLU A 99 1.16 -11.46 -12.04
C GLU A 99 1.45 -12.01 -10.64
N CYS A 100 1.55 -11.15 -9.61
CA CYS A 100 1.69 -11.60 -8.22
C CYS A 100 0.53 -12.52 -7.80
N ALA A 101 -0.71 -12.16 -8.14
CA ALA A 101 -1.88 -13.00 -7.86
C ALA A 101 -1.82 -14.34 -8.60
N ARG A 102 -1.47 -14.32 -9.90
CA ARG A 102 -1.38 -15.52 -10.73
C ARG A 102 -0.44 -16.57 -10.14
N VAL A 103 0.69 -16.13 -9.55
CA VAL A 103 1.69 -17.03 -8.96
C VAL A 103 1.58 -17.14 -7.43
N LYS A 104 0.54 -16.56 -6.83
CA LYS A 104 0.30 -16.49 -5.38
C LYS A 104 1.50 -15.93 -4.60
N LYS A 105 2.12 -14.86 -5.13
CA LYS A 105 3.23 -14.17 -4.50
C LYS A 105 2.73 -13.36 -3.30
N PRO A 106 3.30 -13.50 -2.09
CA PRO A 106 3.00 -12.61 -0.99
C PRO A 106 3.17 -11.16 -1.41
N THR A 107 2.10 -10.36 -1.26
CA THR A 107 2.10 -8.99 -1.75
C THR A 107 1.39 -8.07 -0.76
N PHE A 108 2.07 -7.01 -0.36
CA PHE A 108 1.53 -5.99 0.54
C PHE A 108 1.40 -4.65 -0.19
N GLY A 109 0.24 -4.00 -0.09
CA GLY A 109 -0.05 -2.71 -0.71
C GLY A 109 -0.25 -1.60 0.32
N ILE A 110 0.40 -0.47 0.12
CA ILE A 110 0.30 0.70 0.99
C ILE A 110 -0.30 1.86 0.18
N CYS A 111 -1.36 2.49 0.70
CA CYS A 111 -2.03 3.66 0.14
C CYS A 111 -2.44 3.40 -1.33
N ARG A 112 -1.81 4.06 -2.30
CA ARG A 112 -2.03 3.79 -3.74
C ARG A 112 -1.82 2.31 -4.09
N GLY A 113 -0.88 1.60 -3.42
CA GLY A 113 -0.68 0.17 -3.61
C GLY A 113 -1.92 -0.65 -3.30
N MET A 114 -2.64 -0.35 -2.23
CA MET A 114 -3.95 -0.94 -1.91
C MET A 114 -5.02 -0.58 -2.94
N GLN A 115 -5.07 0.68 -3.36
CA GLN A 115 -6.02 1.16 -4.38
C GLN A 115 -5.81 0.44 -5.72
N CYS A 116 -4.55 0.28 -6.15
CA CYS A 116 -4.20 -0.52 -7.34
C CYS A 116 -4.69 -1.98 -7.21
N MET A 117 -4.58 -2.59 -6.03
CA MET A 117 -5.10 -3.95 -5.81
C MET A 117 -6.61 -4.01 -6.00
N ALA A 118 -7.36 -3.07 -5.44
CA ALA A 118 -8.80 -3.02 -5.65
C ALA A 118 -9.16 -2.86 -7.13
N VAL A 119 -8.52 -1.91 -7.83
CA VAL A 119 -8.78 -1.61 -9.25
C VAL A 119 -8.37 -2.77 -10.15
N ALA A 120 -7.25 -3.45 -9.90
CA ALA A 120 -6.78 -4.59 -10.69
C ALA A 120 -7.80 -5.74 -10.78
N PHE A 121 -8.68 -5.84 -9.80
CA PHE A 121 -9.73 -6.88 -9.71
C PHE A 121 -11.14 -6.34 -9.90
N GLY A 122 -11.28 -5.16 -10.53
CA GLY A 122 -12.58 -4.58 -10.92
C GLY A 122 -13.26 -3.75 -9.83
N GLY A 123 -12.54 -3.36 -8.79
CA GLY A 123 -12.98 -2.39 -7.80
C GLY A 123 -12.95 -0.95 -8.35
N SER A 124 -13.38 0.00 -7.54
CA SER A 124 -13.44 1.42 -7.87
C SER A 124 -12.98 2.30 -6.72
N LEU A 125 -12.68 3.55 -7.02
CA LEU A 125 -12.19 4.53 -6.05
C LEU A 125 -13.18 5.69 -5.89
N VAL A 126 -13.14 6.32 -4.72
CA VAL A 126 -13.52 7.71 -4.50
C VAL A 126 -12.33 8.54 -4.96
N GLN A 127 -12.53 9.43 -5.94
CA GLN A 127 -11.44 10.19 -6.54
C GLN A 127 -11.05 11.43 -5.73
N ASP A 128 -11.96 11.94 -4.91
CA ASP A 128 -11.67 12.98 -3.92
C ASP A 128 -12.70 12.91 -2.80
N LEU A 129 -12.23 12.57 -1.60
CA LEU A 129 -13.08 12.38 -0.43
C LEU A 129 -13.88 13.63 -0.06
N GLY A 130 -13.23 14.81 -0.13
CA GLY A 130 -13.86 16.06 0.24
C GLY A 130 -15.03 16.42 -0.67
N SER A 131 -14.85 16.29 -1.98
CA SER A 131 -15.89 16.66 -2.96
C SER A 131 -17.00 15.60 -3.12
N GLU A 132 -16.66 14.31 -3.02
CA GLU A 132 -17.63 13.23 -3.23
C GLU A 132 -18.41 12.85 -1.96
N MET A 133 -17.78 12.98 -0.79
CA MET A 133 -18.36 12.51 0.48
C MET A 133 -18.64 13.64 1.48
N GLY A 134 -18.00 14.79 1.31
CA GLY A 134 -18.17 15.97 2.16
C GLY A 134 -16.87 16.47 2.78
N THR A 135 -16.83 17.76 3.11
CA THR A 135 -15.61 18.45 3.58
C THR A 135 -15.06 17.90 4.90
N GLN A 136 -15.86 17.21 5.71
CA GLN A 136 -15.38 16.54 6.92
C GLN A 136 -14.35 15.44 6.61
N PHE A 137 -14.36 14.87 5.41
CA PHE A 137 -13.41 13.84 4.97
C PHE A 137 -12.07 14.40 4.48
N GLU A 138 -11.94 15.72 4.33
CA GLU A 138 -10.65 16.36 4.00
C GLU A 138 -9.58 16.13 5.09
N ARG A 139 -9.99 15.70 6.28
CA ARG A 139 -9.07 15.32 7.35
C ARG A 139 -8.11 14.19 6.95
N HIS A 140 -8.51 13.32 6.01
CA HIS A 140 -7.67 12.24 5.48
C HIS A 140 -6.52 12.75 4.62
N ARG A 141 -6.64 13.97 4.06
CA ARG A 141 -5.61 14.62 3.24
C ARG A 141 -4.48 15.25 4.06
N LYS A 142 -4.71 15.51 5.34
CA LYS A 142 -3.75 16.24 6.17
C LYS A 142 -2.51 15.40 6.44
N GLU A 143 -1.38 15.86 5.94
CA GLU A 143 -0.08 15.29 6.26
C GLU A 143 0.12 15.24 7.78
N LEU A 144 0.41 14.05 8.30
CA LEU A 144 1.07 13.76 9.57
C LEU A 144 0.34 14.15 10.87
N ASP A 145 -0.55 15.14 10.89
CA ASP A 145 -1.35 15.51 12.05
C ASP A 145 -2.73 14.84 12.06
N GLY A 146 -3.11 14.22 10.94
CA GLY A 146 -4.30 13.41 10.85
C GLY A 146 -4.03 12.02 11.43
N ALA A 147 -4.73 11.69 12.47
CA ALA A 147 -4.79 10.35 13.00
C ALA A 147 -6.25 9.97 13.17
N HIS A 148 -6.58 8.74 12.83
CA HIS A 148 -7.89 8.18 13.06
C HIS A 148 -7.78 6.73 13.49
N ARG A 149 -8.81 6.25 14.17
CA ARG A 149 -8.91 4.84 14.53
C ARG A 149 -9.34 4.04 13.32
N VAL A 150 -8.70 2.90 13.12
CA VAL A 150 -9.13 1.88 12.17
C VAL A 150 -9.60 0.66 12.94
N ASP A 151 -10.83 0.25 12.68
CA ASP A 151 -11.43 -0.94 13.26
C ASP A 151 -11.29 -2.11 12.29
N PHE A 152 -10.55 -3.14 12.72
CA PHE A 152 -10.29 -4.33 11.92
C PHE A 152 -11.27 -5.44 12.26
N GLN A 153 -11.79 -6.10 11.21
CA GLN A 153 -12.75 -7.20 11.34
C GLN A 153 -12.42 -8.30 10.33
N ASN A 154 -12.45 -9.56 10.78
CA ASN A 154 -12.21 -10.72 9.92
C ASN A 154 -10.86 -10.68 9.17
N SER A 155 -9.89 -10.00 9.74
CA SER A 155 -8.55 -9.87 9.19
C SER A 155 -7.69 -11.06 9.58
N ALA A 156 -6.87 -11.52 8.63
CA ALA A 156 -5.82 -12.50 8.91
C ALA A 156 -4.56 -11.83 9.49
N PHE A 157 -4.42 -10.50 9.31
CA PHE A 157 -3.22 -9.74 9.65
C PHE A 157 -3.40 -8.83 10.87
N TYR A 158 -4.63 -8.43 11.17
CA TYR A 158 -4.92 -7.49 12.26
C TYR A 158 -5.96 -8.07 13.21
N LYS A 159 -5.65 -8.11 14.50
CA LYS A 159 -6.57 -8.61 15.53
C LYS A 159 -7.27 -7.49 16.28
N ASP A 160 -6.54 -6.41 16.53
CA ASP A 160 -6.98 -5.30 17.35
C ASP A 160 -7.04 -4.01 16.53
N SER A 161 -8.00 -3.17 16.87
CA SER A 161 -8.13 -1.83 16.31
C SER A 161 -7.08 -0.90 16.91
N PHE A 162 -6.50 -0.03 16.10
CA PHE A 162 -5.50 0.93 16.55
C PHE A 162 -5.61 2.26 15.80
N VAL A 163 -4.90 3.26 16.29
CA VAL A 163 -4.86 4.59 15.68
C VAL A 163 -3.74 4.62 14.64
N THR A 164 -4.06 5.08 13.43
CA THR A 164 -3.15 5.17 12.29
C THR A 164 -2.89 6.63 11.91
N ASN A 165 -1.84 6.86 11.12
CA ASN A 165 -1.70 8.10 10.37
C ASN A 165 -2.65 8.12 9.16
N THR A 166 -2.78 9.28 8.53
CA THR A 166 -3.53 9.43 7.29
C THR A 166 -2.84 10.42 6.35
N HIS A 167 -2.83 10.12 5.04
CA HIS A 167 -2.26 10.99 4.02
C HIS A 167 -2.79 10.61 2.65
N HIS A 168 -4.09 10.78 2.44
CA HIS A 168 -4.74 10.46 1.17
C HIS A 168 -6.00 11.31 0.97
N HIS A 169 -6.34 11.60 -0.26
CA HIS A 169 -7.61 12.21 -0.65
C HIS A 169 -8.47 11.28 -1.49
N GLN A 170 -7.89 10.17 -1.96
CA GLN A 170 -8.60 9.07 -2.60
C GLN A 170 -8.77 7.90 -1.63
N ALA A 171 -9.78 7.07 -1.86
CA ALA A 171 -9.99 5.84 -1.10
C ALA A 171 -10.64 4.77 -1.97
N VAL A 172 -10.52 3.51 -1.58
CA VAL A 172 -11.29 2.43 -2.20
C VAL A 172 -12.77 2.66 -1.92
N LYS A 173 -13.58 2.74 -2.98
CA LYS A 173 -15.04 2.84 -2.91
C LYS A 173 -15.69 1.47 -2.87
N GLN A 174 -15.17 0.58 -3.71
CA GLN A 174 -15.65 -0.80 -3.85
C GLN A 174 -14.47 -1.71 -4.11
N VAL A 175 -14.36 -2.80 -3.36
CA VAL A 175 -13.37 -3.84 -3.60
C VAL A 175 -13.75 -4.68 -4.83
N GLY A 176 -12.73 -5.22 -5.49
CA GLY A 176 -12.93 -6.11 -6.64
C GLY A 176 -13.33 -7.53 -6.23
N GLN A 177 -13.57 -8.36 -7.25
CA GLN A 177 -13.90 -9.76 -7.04
C GLN A 177 -12.76 -10.51 -6.34
N GLY A 178 -13.10 -11.32 -5.36
CA GLY A 178 -12.13 -12.11 -4.57
C GLY A 178 -11.42 -11.33 -3.47
N TRP A 179 -11.92 -10.12 -3.15
CA TRP A 179 -11.41 -9.28 -2.06
C TRP A 179 -12.47 -9.05 -0.98
N LYS A 180 -12.04 -8.86 0.24
CA LYS A 180 -12.88 -8.48 1.39
C LYS A 180 -12.33 -7.22 2.05
N ILE A 181 -13.23 -6.43 2.62
CA ILE A 181 -12.89 -5.30 3.47
C ILE A 181 -12.58 -5.85 4.85
N THR A 182 -11.43 -5.46 5.42
CA THR A 182 -10.99 -5.93 6.73
C THR A 182 -10.67 -4.80 7.70
N GLY A 183 -10.69 -3.54 7.25
CA GLY A 183 -10.51 -2.38 8.10
C GLY A 183 -11.33 -1.19 7.62
N LEU A 184 -11.98 -0.51 8.56
CA LEU A 184 -12.73 0.71 8.33
C LEU A 184 -12.29 1.78 9.33
N SER A 185 -12.20 3.04 8.88
CA SER A 185 -12.08 4.17 9.79
C SER A 185 -13.40 4.45 10.49
N GLU A 186 -13.37 5.27 11.55
CA GLU A 186 -14.57 5.68 12.31
C GLU A 186 -15.64 6.34 11.45
N ASP A 187 -15.26 6.98 10.34
CA ASP A 187 -16.17 7.62 9.38
C ASP A 187 -16.48 6.74 8.16
N GLY A 188 -16.09 5.45 8.20
CA GLY A 188 -16.50 4.44 7.24
C GLY A 188 -15.66 4.37 5.97
N ILE A 189 -14.48 5.01 5.93
CA ILE A 189 -13.53 4.86 4.83
C ILE A 189 -12.88 3.49 4.91
N ILE A 190 -12.71 2.84 3.75
CA ILE A 190 -12.02 1.55 3.65
C ILE A 190 -10.52 1.78 3.84
N GLU A 191 -10.00 1.25 4.95
CA GLU A 191 -8.61 1.41 5.37
C GLU A 191 -7.78 0.13 5.21
N ALA A 192 -8.43 -1.03 5.06
CA ALA A 192 -7.75 -2.29 4.80
C ALA A 192 -8.60 -3.25 3.96
N ILE A 193 -7.92 -3.96 3.06
CA ILE A 193 -8.51 -5.01 2.22
C ILE A 193 -7.60 -6.23 2.20
N GLU A 194 -8.20 -7.42 2.07
CA GLU A 194 -7.49 -8.69 1.94
C GLU A 194 -8.07 -9.52 0.81
N ALA A 195 -7.21 -10.17 0.05
CA ALA A 195 -7.66 -11.18 -0.92
C ALA A 195 -8.09 -12.45 -0.22
N ILE A 196 -9.10 -13.14 -0.77
CA ILE A 196 -9.66 -14.37 -0.19
C ILE A 196 -8.74 -15.57 -0.50
N ASP A 197 -8.23 -15.64 -1.74
CA ASP A 197 -7.52 -16.83 -2.25
C ASP A 197 -6.01 -16.62 -2.47
N TYR A 198 -5.51 -15.42 -2.22
CA TYR A 198 -4.11 -15.06 -2.44
C TYR A 198 -3.50 -14.48 -1.17
N PRO A 199 -2.18 -14.64 -0.94
CA PRO A 199 -1.48 -14.00 0.17
C PRO A 199 -1.23 -12.50 -0.14
N MET A 200 -2.31 -11.75 -0.36
CA MET A 200 -2.26 -10.34 -0.74
C MET A 200 -3.19 -9.51 0.14
N TRP A 201 -2.70 -8.39 0.62
CA TRP A 201 -3.48 -7.42 1.40
C TRP A 201 -2.93 -6.02 1.23
N GLY A 202 -3.71 -5.04 1.62
CA GLY A 202 -3.31 -3.65 1.58
C GLY A 202 -3.95 -2.81 2.67
N VAL A 203 -3.29 -1.69 2.96
CA VAL A 203 -3.78 -0.66 3.88
C VAL A 203 -3.75 0.71 3.22
N GLN A 204 -4.68 1.59 3.60
CA GLN A 204 -4.76 2.94 3.07
C GLN A 204 -3.80 3.89 3.78
N PHE A 205 -3.57 3.69 5.07
CA PHE A 205 -2.60 4.44 5.87
C PHE A 205 -1.14 4.06 5.56
N HIS A 206 -0.19 4.75 6.17
CA HIS A 206 1.25 4.63 5.90
C HIS A 206 2.02 4.02 7.08
N PRO A 207 2.01 2.68 7.26
CA PRO A 207 2.71 2.04 8.38
C PRO A 207 4.24 2.20 8.30
N GLU A 208 4.81 2.39 7.10
CA GLU A 208 6.24 2.65 6.93
C GLU A 208 6.71 3.95 7.60
N ARG A 209 5.80 4.93 7.75
CA ARG A 209 6.07 6.19 8.45
C ARG A 209 5.87 6.07 9.95
N MET A 210 5.13 5.07 10.41
CA MET A 210 4.91 4.76 11.83
C MET A 210 5.98 3.81 12.38
N ASN A 211 6.70 3.12 11.50
CA ASN A 211 7.69 2.10 11.85
C ASN A 211 9.05 2.72 12.24
N THR A 212 9.03 3.78 13.03
CA THR A 212 10.24 4.40 13.55
C THR A 212 10.02 4.71 15.02
N HIS A 213 10.99 4.28 15.86
CA HIS A 213 11.13 4.84 17.22
C HIS A 213 11.65 6.29 17.18
N GLU A 214 11.72 6.86 15.98
CA GLU A 214 12.26 8.19 15.73
C GLU A 214 11.16 9.23 15.78
N ILE A 215 11.57 10.42 16.10
CA ILE A 215 10.81 11.65 16.07
C ILE A 215 10.14 11.81 14.68
N ASN A 216 8.86 12.12 14.65
CA ASN A 216 8.15 12.50 13.44
C ASN A 216 8.93 13.64 12.74
N PRO A 217 9.47 13.42 11.53
CA PRO A 217 10.37 14.38 10.89
C PRO A 217 9.70 15.73 10.55
N SER A 218 8.37 15.78 10.54
CA SER A 218 7.62 17.00 10.25
C SER A 218 7.27 17.80 11.50
N THR A 219 7.07 17.15 12.63
CA THR A 219 6.69 17.81 13.89
C THR A 219 7.83 17.90 14.90
N GLY A 220 8.89 17.13 14.71
CA GLY A 220 9.98 17.01 15.68
C GLY A 220 9.57 16.33 16.99
N MET A 221 8.39 15.70 17.06
CA MET A 221 7.88 15.02 18.24
C MET A 221 7.86 13.50 18.02
N ALA A 222 7.87 12.74 19.12
CA ALA A 222 7.58 11.31 19.03
C ALA A 222 6.18 11.10 18.44
N TRP A 223 6.01 10.03 17.67
CA TRP A 223 4.69 9.66 17.16
C TRP A 223 3.71 9.54 18.34
N PRO A 224 2.54 10.19 18.29
CA PRO A 224 1.63 10.23 19.44
C PRO A 224 0.94 8.90 19.74
N HIS A 225 1.26 7.85 18.97
CA HIS A 225 0.55 6.57 19.00
C HIS A 225 1.51 5.41 19.17
N ASP A 226 0.98 4.28 19.65
CA ASP A 226 1.70 3.01 19.68
C ASP A 226 2.12 2.60 18.26
N THR A 227 3.42 2.47 18.03
CA THR A 227 3.99 2.06 16.74
C THR A 227 4.12 0.56 16.59
N ALA A 228 3.89 -0.22 17.65
CA ALA A 228 4.02 -1.67 17.64
C ALA A 228 3.14 -2.35 16.57
N PRO A 229 1.88 -1.93 16.33
CA PRO A 229 1.08 -2.51 15.25
C PRO A 229 1.70 -2.32 13.87
N ALA A 230 2.30 -1.15 13.60
CA ALA A 230 2.95 -0.86 12.31
C ALA A 230 4.21 -1.71 12.10
N VAL A 231 5.00 -1.95 13.14
CA VAL A 231 6.15 -2.88 13.12
C VAL A 231 5.67 -4.29 12.81
N SER A 232 4.66 -4.76 13.52
CA SER A 232 4.09 -6.10 13.38
C SER A 232 3.58 -6.39 11.97
N ILE A 233 3.06 -5.39 11.25
CA ILE A 233 2.60 -5.52 9.86
C ILE A 233 3.73 -6.00 8.95
N PHE A 234 4.89 -5.34 9.03
CA PHE A 234 6.04 -5.71 8.20
C PHE A 234 6.65 -7.05 8.61
N GLU A 235 6.70 -7.36 9.90
CA GLU A 235 7.16 -8.66 10.40
C GLU A 235 6.27 -9.80 9.87
N GLN A 236 4.96 -9.63 9.90
CA GLN A 236 4.01 -10.61 9.35
C GLN A 236 4.22 -10.78 7.84
N PHE A 237 4.41 -9.66 7.10
CA PHE A 237 4.71 -9.72 5.67
C PHE A 237 5.98 -10.52 5.39
N ILE A 238 7.07 -10.18 6.06
CA ILE A 238 8.35 -10.87 5.89
C ILE A 238 8.23 -12.36 6.24
N ASN A 239 7.50 -12.71 7.30
CA ASN A 239 7.29 -14.11 7.68
C ASN A 239 6.52 -14.92 6.63
N LEU A 240 5.57 -14.31 5.91
CA LEU A 240 4.91 -14.94 4.77
C LEU A 240 5.81 -15.14 3.56
N CYS A 241 6.85 -14.31 3.42
CA CYS A 241 7.81 -14.39 2.33
C CYS A 241 8.94 -15.40 2.59
N LYS A 242 9.12 -15.87 3.82
CA LYS A 242 10.09 -16.94 4.15
C LYS A 242 9.59 -18.28 3.60
N LYS A 243 10.45 -18.96 2.85
CA LYS A 243 10.17 -20.30 2.29
C LYS A 243 10.48 -21.39 3.30
#